data_2a2f585d398fbbe0bf2c641da1dcc6e1
#
_entry.id   2a2f585d398fbbe0bf2c641da1dcc6e1
#
_cell.length_a   1.000
_cell.length_b   1.000
_cell.length_c   1.000
_cell.angle_alpha   90.00
_cell.angle_beta   90.00
_cell.angle_gamma   90.00
#
_symmetry.space_group_name_H-M   'P 1'
#
loop_
_entity.id
_entity.type
_entity.pdbx_description
1 polymer ?
#
loop_
_entity_poly.entity_id
_entity_poly.type
_entity_poly.pdbx_seq_one_letter_code
_entity_poly.pdbx_strand_id
1 'polypeptide(L)'
;MATIQSKGIFLTLVAQLDKLARHNRQGSFRTKERYYEACKRFCAYLAAEYHLQKLENISGKHLVSYVLYLQDTGKSASTVKTDLAAIRFFHDKMSRPKYTLPTNSELGIELELRRFGQFDRTWSGPEFNRLLGKAMAENRDDFILALYLGRHAGFRIHECFRIDTAAAERALRENALTVKGKGDKVRIVPIEDERILMMLRKLLARTERGHKLLVPDDVPTDRAINALELFIYRYRNEVSDEGSDRCLTFHGLRHTFAVASIK
;
A
#
# COMPACT_ATOMS: atom_id res chain seq x y z
N MET A 1 -12.52 -22.20 -19.29
CA MET A 1 -12.91 -21.06 -20.16
C MET A 1 -14.25 -20.51 -19.67
N ALA A 2 -14.35 -19.21 -19.39
CA ALA A 2 -15.63 -18.62 -19.01
C ALA A 2 -16.59 -18.69 -20.21
N THR A 3 -17.78 -19.24 -20.03
CA THR A 3 -18.81 -19.30 -21.08
C THR A 3 -19.28 -17.86 -21.41
N ILE A 4 -19.84 -17.65 -22.61
CA ILE A 4 -20.40 -16.35 -23.02
C ILE A 4 -21.44 -15.87 -22.00
N GLN A 5 -22.21 -16.80 -21.45
CA GLN A 5 -23.21 -16.51 -20.41
C GLN A 5 -22.60 -15.98 -19.10
N SER A 6 -21.50 -16.58 -18.61
CA SER A 6 -20.84 -16.11 -17.41
C SER A 6 -20.20 -14.72 -17.58
N LYS A 7 -19.76 -14.35 -18.81
CA LYS A 7 -19.28 -13.01 -19.12
C LYS A 7 -20.38 -11.94 -19.02
N GLY A 8 -21.58 -12.22 -19.52
CA GLY A 8 -22.74 -11.32 -19.42
C GLY A 8 -23.17 -11.11 -17.96
N ILE A 9 -23.21 -12.19 -17.17
CA ILE A 9 -23.52 -12.13 -15.74
C ILE A 9 -22.46 -11.31 -14.98
N PHE A 10 -21.17 -11.55 -15.25
CA PHE A 10 -20.09 -10.78 -14.66
C PHE A 10 -20.24 -9.28 -14.90
N LEU A 11 -20.52 -8.85 -16.14
CA LEU A 11 -20.74 -7.44 -16.46
C LEU A 11 -21.94 -6.86 -15.72
N THR A 12 -23.00 -7.63 -15.56
CA THR A 12 -24.19 -7.24 -14.79
C THR A 12 -23.86 -7.03 -13.32
N LEU A 13 -23.09 -7.93 -12.69
CA LEU A 13 -22.65 -7.79 -11.31
C LEU A 13 -21.70 -6.60 -11.12
N VAL A 14 -20.76 -6.39 -12.05
CA VAL A 14 -19.86 -5.24 -12.01
C VAL A 14 -20.61 -3.93 -12.13
N ALA A 15 -21.62 -3.82 -13.00
CA ALA A 15 -22.46 -2.63 -13.10
C ALA A 15 -23.21 -2.31 -11.80
N GLN A 16 -23.64 -3.33 -11.04
CA GLN A 16 -24.22 -3.15 -9.70
C GLN A 16 -23.15 -2.69 -8.69
N LEU A 17 -21.95 -3.28 -8.72
CA LEU A 17 -20.80 -2.87 -7.88
C LEU A 17 -20.41 -1.42 -8.15
N ASP A 18 -20.38 -0.98 -9.42
CA ASP A 18 -20.08 0.40 -9.82
C ASP A 18 -21.04 1.41 -9.20
N LYS A 19 -22.33 1.08 -9.15
CA LYS A 19 -23.34 1.93 -8.50
C LYS A 19 -23.04 2.08 -7.00
N LEU A 20 -22.68 1.00 -6.31
CA LEU A 20 -22.32 1.05 -4.90
C LEU A 20 -21.00 1.82 -4.66
N ALA A 21 -20.02 1.66 -5.57
CA ALA A 21 -18.72 2.31 -5.46
C ALA A 21 -18.79 3.83 -5.65
N ARG A 22 -19.63 4.34 -6.57
CA ARG A 22 -19.81 5.79 -6.84
C ARG A 22 -20.19 6.59 -5.60
N HIS A 23 -20.99 6.02 -4.72
CA HIS A 23 -21.48 6.69 -3.51
C HIS A 23 -20.52 6.49 -2.31
N ASN A 24 -19.41 5.78 -2.51
CA ASN A 24 -18.47 5.51 -1.42
C ASN A 24 -17.52 6.68 -1.17
N ARG A 25 -17.76 7.44 -0.10
CA ARG A 25 -16.88 8.51 0.38
C ARG A 25 -15.92 8.07 1.48
N GLN A 26 -16.02 6.83 1.99
CA GLN A 26 -15.23 6.34 3.11
C GLN A 26 -13.89 5.71 2.65
N GLY A 27 -12.84 5.95 3.41
CA GLY A 27 -11.51 5.37 3.19
C GLY A 27 -10.63 6.14 2.20
N SER A 28 -9.34 5.80 2.22
CA SER A 28 -8.37 6.37 1.29
C SER A 28 -8.62 5.86 -0.14
N PHE A 29 -8.11 6.59 -1.14
CA PHE A 29 -8.22 6.19 -2.56
C PHE A 29 -7.73 4.74 -2.78
N ARG A 30 -6.54 4.40 -2.29
CA ARG A 30 -5.98 3.04 -2.40
C ARG A 30 -6.83 1.96 -1.70
N THR A 31 -7.49 2.30 -0.59
CA THR A 31 -8.39 1.36 0.09
C THR A 31 -9.64 1.10 -0.75
N LYS A 32 -10.20 2.15 -1.36
CA LYS A 32 -11.36 2.05 -2.25
C LYS A 32 -11.05 1.20 -3.47
N GLU A 33 -9.94 1.47 -4.14
CA GLU A 33 -9.47 0.71 -5.28
C GLU A 33 -9.26 -0.77 -4.94
N ARG A 34 -8.54 -1.06 -3.84
CA ARG A 34 -8.30 -2.43 -3.38
C ARG A 34 -9.59 -3.18 -3.06
N TYR A 35 -10.57 -2.53 -2.42
CA TYR A 35 -11.85 -3.13 -2.10
C TYR A 35 -12.68 -3.37 -3.35
N TYR A 36 -12.66 -2.43 -4.29
CA TYR A 36 -13.34 -2.56 -5.57
C TYR A 36 -12.79 -3.76 -6.37
N GLU A 37 -11.47 -3.87 -6.51
CA GLU A 37 -10.83 -4.98 -7.21
C GLU A 37 -11.07 -6.34 -6.54
N ALA A 38 -11.10 -6.38 -5.20
CA ALA A 38 -11.46 -7.57 -4.44
C ALA A 38 -12.89 -8.01 -4.75
N CYS A 39 -13.86 -7.08 -4.73
CA CYS A 39 -15.25 -7.38 -5.06
C CYS A 39 -15.44 -7.74 -6.53
N LYS A 40 -14.67 -7.14 -7.43
CA LYS A 40 -14.70 -7.48 -8.86
C LYS A 40 -14.24 -8.93 -9.11
N ARG A 41 -13.20 -9.39 -8.41
CA ARG A 41 -12.79 -10.81 -8.44
C ARG A 41 -13.89 -11.73 -7.93
N PHE A 42 -14.55 -11.33 -6.83
CA PHE A 42 -15.69 -12.08 -6.29
C PHE A 42 -16.87 -12.13 -7.28
N CYS A 43 -17.18 -11.02 -7.97
CA CYS A 43 -18.19 -11.01 -9.02
C CYS A 43 -17.86 -11.99 -10.16
N ALA A 44 -16.59 -12.09 -10.55
CA ALA A 44 -16.15 -13.06 -11.56
C ALA A 44 -16.38 -14.51 -11.08
N TYR A 45 -16.04 -14.79 -9.81
CA TYR A 45 -16.29 -16.08 -9.19
C TYR A 45 -17.79 -16.42 -9.14
N LEU A 46 -18.62 -15.48 -8.67
CA LEU A 46 -20.08 -15.69 -8.59
C LEU A 46 -20.71 -15.92 -9.96
N ALA A 47 -20.22 -15.24 -10.98
CA ALA A 47 -20.70 -15.42 -12.36
C ALA A 47 -20.35 -16.78 -12.93
N ALA A 48 -19.15 -17.28 -12.62
CA ALA A 48 -18.65 -18.57 -13.11
C ALA A 48 -19.31 -19.74 -12.39
N GLU A 49 -19.30 -19.72 -11.05
CA GLU A 49 -19.68 -20.89 -10.23
C GLU A 49 -21.19 -20.92 -9.88
N TYR A 50 -21.81 -19.75 -9.75
CA TYR A 50 -23.19 -19.65 -9.24
C TYR A 50 -24.17 -19.05 -10.24
N HIS A 51 -23.71 -18.50 -11.34
CA HIS A 51 -24.52 -17.77 -12.33
C HIS A 51 -25.39 -16.70 -11.65
N LEU A 52 -24.90 -16.12 -10.55
CA LEU A 52 -25.60 -15.15 -9.74
C LEU A 52 -25.74 -13.82 -10.48
N GLN A 53 -26.97 -13.31 -10.65
CA GLN A 53 -27.22 -12.08 -11.40
C GLN A 53 -27.42 -10.83 -10.55
N LYS A 54 -27.66 -10.99 -9.22
CA LYS A 54 -27.93 -9.89 -8.28
C LYS A 54 -27.02 -9.98 -7.06
N LEU A 55 -26.31 -8.91 -6.76
CA LEU A 55 -25.45 -8.83 -5.57
C LEU A 55 -26.26 -8.96 -4.27
N GLU A 56 -27.52 -8.52 -4.26
CA GLU A 56 -28.45 -8.64 -3.12
C GLU A 56 -28.69 -10.11 -2.68
N ASN A 57 -28.44 -11.07 -3.57
CA ASN A 57 -28.61 -12.50 -3.30
C ASN A 57 -27.34 -13.18 -2.73
N ILE A 58 -26.27 -12.41 -2.47
CA ILE A 58 -25.07 -12.94 -1.81
C ILE A 58 -25.44 -13.43 -0.40
N SER A 59 -24.95 -14.63 -0.06
CA SER A 59 -25.19 -15.25 1.24
C SER A 59 -23.91 -15.89 1.79
N GLY A 60 -23.97 -16.38 3.03
CA GLY A 60 -22.84 -17.05 3.68
C GLY A 60 -22.25 -18.21 2.87
N LYS A 61 -23.07 -19.00 2.16
CA LYS A 61 -22.59 -20.10 1.33
C LYS A 61 -21.62 -19.64 0.21
N HIS A 62 -21.89 -18.48 -0.38
CA HIS A 62 -21.03 -17.91 -1.43
C HIS A 62 -19.69 -17.45 -0.86
N LEU A 63 -19.67 -16.91 0.39
CA LEU A 63 -18.45 -16.53 1.07
C LEU A 63 -17.61 -17.76 1.42
N VAL A 64 -18.23 -18.80 1.99
CA VAL A 64 -17.53 -20.05 2.33
C VAL A 64 -16.89 -20.66 1.10
N SER A 65 -17.67 -20.83 0.04
CA SER A 65 -17.17 -21.41 -1.23
C SER A 65 -16.05 -20.57 -1.85
N TYR A 66 -16.16 -19.22 -1.81
CA TYR A 66 -15.12 -18.34 -2.32
C TYR A 66 -13.83 -18.42 -1.50
N VAL A 67 -13.93 -18.53 -0.18
CA VAL A 67 -12.75 -18.72 0.68
C VAL A 67 -12.02 -20.01 0.34
N LEU A 68 -12.74 -21.13 0.23
CA LEU A 68 -12.16 -22.41 -0.16
C LEU A 68 -11.46 -22.31 -1.53
N TYR A 69 -12.12 -21.69 -2.51
CA TYR A 69 -11.51 -21.44 -3.82
C TYR A 69 -10.24 -20.60 -3.73
N LEU A 70 -10.21 -19.55 -2.90
CA LEU A 70 -9.02 -18.74 -2.72
C LEU A 70 -7.87 -19.50 -2.04
N GLN A 71 -8.19 -20.35 -1.06
CA GLN A 71 -7.22 -21.20 -0.38
C GLN A 71 -6.65 -22.25 -1.33
N ASP A 72 -7.49 -22.95 -2.09
CA ASP A 72 -7.09 -23.94 -3.10
C ASP A 72 -6.20 -23.32 -4.20
N THR A 73 -6.46 -22.06 -4.56
CA THR A 73 -5.61 -21.33 -5.52
C THR A 73 -4.37 -20.69 -4.89
N GLY A 74 -4.03 -21.02 -3.65
CA GLY A 74 -2.82 -20.58 -2.95
C GLY A 74 -2.81 -19.10 -2.57
N LYS A 75 -3.97 -18.45 -2.43
CA LYS A 75 -4.02 -17.06 -1.99
C LYS A 75 -3.68 -16.92 -0.51
N SER A 76 -2.85 -15.94 -0.18
CA SER A 76 -2.42 -15.71 1.21
C SER A 76 -3.61 -15.40 2.14
N ALA A 77 -3.50 -15.80 3.40
CA ALA A 77 -4.48 -15.49 4.46
C ALA A 77 -4.82 -13.99 4.54
N SER A 78 -3.84 -13.12 4.27
CA SER A 78 -4.06 -11.67 4.22
C SER A 78 -4.95 -11.25 3.06
N THR A 79 -4.81 -11.88 1.89
CA THR A 79 -5.66 -11.64 0.72
C THR A 79 -7.08 -12.09 0.99
N VAL A 80 -7.27 -13.33 1.47
CA VAL A 80 -8.58 -13.88 1.82
C VAL A 80 -9.33 -12.97 2.80
N LYS A 81 -8.68 -12.56 3.91
CA LYS A 81 -9.30 -11.68 4.91
C LYS A 81 -9.59 -10.28 4.36
N THR A 82 -8.81 -9.79 3.41
CA THR A 82 -9.06 -8.50 2.75
C THR A 82 -10.26 -8.59 1.80
N ASP A 83 -10.35 -9.67 1.03
CA ASP A 83 -11.46 -9.88 0.10
C ASP A 83 -12.79 -10.03 0.87
N LEU A 84 -12.79 -10.80 1.97
CA LEU A 84 -13.96 -10.90 2.86
C LEU A 84 -14.39 -9.55 3.44
N ALA A 85 -13.43 -8.73 3.89
CA ALA A 85 -13.71 -7.39 4.39
C ALA A 85 -14.31 -6.48 3.30
N ALA A 86 -13.79 -6.56 2.08
CA ALA A 86 -14.29 -5.79 0.94
C ALA A 86 -15.71 -6.22 0.55
N ILE A 87 -15.98 -7.52 0.51
CA ILE A 87 -17.32 -8.06 0.17
C ILE A 87 -18.34 -7.58 1.18
N ARG A 88 -18.08 -7.71 2.50
CA ARG A 88 -18.97 -7.22 3.54
C ARG A 88 -19.17 -5.72 3.46
N PHE A 89 -18.10 -4.96 3.26
CA PHE A 89 -18.17 -3.51 3.12
C PHE A 89 -19.13 -3.05 2.01
N PHE A 90 -19.11 -3.69 0.83
CA PHE A 90 -20.06 -3.36 -0.23
C PHE A 90 -21.45 -3.95 0.03
N HIS A 91 -21.54 -5.12 0.63
CA HIS A 91 -22.82 -5.72 1.02
C HIS A 91 -23.60 -4.84 1.99
N ASP A 92 -22.93 -4.28 3.00
CA ASP A 92 -23.54 -3.38 4.00
C ASP A 92 -24.04 -2.04 3.39
N LYS A 93 -23.59 -1.73 2.16
CA LYS A 93 -24.07 -0.55 1.41
C LYS A 93 -25.28 -0.83 0.52
N MET A 94 -25.69 -2.06 0.39
CA MET A 94 -26.89 -2.42 -0.38
C MET A 94 -28.14 -2.01 0.38
N SER A 95 -29.11 -1.46 -0.35
CA SER A 95 -30.37 -1.01 0.25
C SER A 95 -31.27 -2.17 0.72
N ARG A 96 -31.20 -3.32 0.05
CA ARG A 96 -32.08 -4.47 0.28
C ARG A 96 -31.31 -5.79 0.14
N PRO A 97 -30.30 -6.07 0.98
CA PRO A 97 -29.63 -7.36 0.96
C PRO A 97 -30.62 -8.44 1.43
N LYS A 98 -30.68 -9.56 0.72
CA LYS A 98 -31.59 -10.66 1.07
C LYS A 98 -31.13 -11.45 2.28
N TYR A 99 -29.84 -11.46 2.55
CA TYR A 99 -29.22 -12.22 3.63
C TYR A 99 -28.24 -11.35 4.41
N THR A 100 -28.07 -11.64 5.68
CA THR A 100 -26.95 -11.11 6.47
C THR A 100 -25.72 -11.98 6.22
N LEU A 101 -24.56 -11.35 6.04
CA LEU A 101 -23.32 -12.09 5.86
C LEU A 101 -22.66 -12.42 7.19
N PRO A 102 -22.17 -13.67 7.37
CA PRO A 102 -21.53 -14.09 8.60
C PRO A 102 -20.18 -13.36 8.79
N THR A 103 -19.78 -13.19 10.04
CA THR A 103 -18.43 -12.77 10.43
C THR A 103 -17.41 -13.87 10.12
N ASN A 104 -16.11 -13.60 10.31
CA ASN A 104 -15.08 -14.63 10.08
C ASN A 104 -15.20 -15.82 11.04
N SER A 105 -15.64 -15.59 12.27
CA SER A 105 -15.86 -16.65 13.27
C SER A 105 -17.10 -17.49 12.99
N GLU A 106 -18.08 -16.94 12.29
CA GLU A 106 -19.35 -17.60 11.95
C GLU A 106 -19.32 -18.32 10.60
N LEU A 107 -18.22 -18.24 9.83
CA LEU A 107 -18.11 -18.89 8.52
C LEU A 107 -18.13 -20.42 8.60
N GLY A 108 -17.85 -21.01 9.78
CA GLY A 108 -17.79 -22.46 9.95
C GLY A 108 -16.61 -23.15 9.23
N ILE A 109 -15.65 -22.38 8.76
CA ILE A 109 -14.41 -22.87 8.12
C ILE A 109 -13.18 -22.23 8.76
N GLU A 110 -12.08 -22.94 8.76
CA GLU A 110 -10.82 -22.42 9.28
C GLU A 110 -10.22 -21.41 8.31
N LEU A 111 -9.96 -20.20 8.83
CA LEU A 111 -9.21 -19.17 8.11
C LEU A 111 -7.76 -19.20 8.56
N GLU A 112 -6.84 -19.45 7.64
CA GLU A 112 -5.42 -19.40 7.93
C GLU A 112 -5.03 -18.15 8.71
N LEU A 113 -4.11 -18.32 9.65
CA LEU A 113 -3.56 -17.20 10.40
C LEU A 113 -2.62 -16.36 9.51
N ARG A 114 -2.68 -15.04 9.68
CA ARG A 114 -1.69 -14.17 9.08
C ARG A 114 -0.33 -14.45 9.73
N ARG A 115 0.63 -14.87 8.94
CA ARG A 115 2.01 -15.06 9.42
C ARG A 115 2.76 -13.75 9.26
N PHE A 116 3.22 -13.19 10.38
CA PHE A 116 4.05 -11.98 10.41
C PHE A 116 5.51 -12.37 10.64
N GLY A 117 6.44 -11.60 10.08
CA GLY A 117 7.88 -11.79 10.37
C GLY A 117 8.57 -12.97 9.68
N GLN A 118 7.91 -13.68 8.76
CA GLN A 118 8.50 -14.84 8.08
C GLN A 118 9.65 -14.49 7.11
N PHE A 119 9.69 -13.26 6.63
CA PHE A 119 10.71 -12.82 5.68
C PHE A 119 11.46 -11.64 6.26
N ASP A 120 12.77 -11.72 6.27
CA ASP A 120 13.62 -10.57 6.51
C ASP A 120 13.41 -9.57 5.36
N ARG A 121 13.01 -8.35 5.70
CA ARG A 121 12.80 -7.25 4.75
C ARG A 121 13.77 -6.11 4.99
N THR A 122 14.73 -6.31 5.90
CA THR A 122 15.71 -5.28 6.19
C THR A 122 16.70 -5.12 5.02
N TRP A 123 17.30 -3.96 4.94
CA TRP A 123 18.37 -3.67 4.00
C TRP A 123 19.71 -3.75 4.71
N SER A 124 20.68 -4.37 4.09
CA SER A 124 22.08 -4.27 4.55
C SER A 124 22.63 -2.86 4.30
N GLY A 125 23.76 -2.55 4.93
CA GLY A 125 24.51 -1.32 4.65
C GLY A 125 24.98 -1.23 3.19
N PRO A 126 25.63 -2.26 2.65
CA PRO A 126 26.05 -2.33 1.25
C PRO A 126 24.90 -2.15 0.24
N GLU A 127 23.79 -2.87 0.40
CA GLU A 127 22.59 -2.74 -0.47
C GLU A 127 22.09 -1.30 -0.53
N PHE A 128 21.97 -0.67 0.63
CA PHE A 128 21.51 0.72 0.73
C PHE A 128 22.47 1.68 0.02
N ASN A 129 23.79 1.53 0.23
CA ASN A 129 24.80 2.39 -0.37
C ASN A 129 24.87 2.22 -1.90
N ARG A 130 24.71 0.99 -2.40
CA ARG A 130 24.65 0.74 -3.85
C ARG A 130 23.42 1.44 -4.47
N LEU A 131 22.24 1.37 -3.83
CA LEU A 131 21.05 2.06 -4.34
C LEU A 131 21.20 3.58 -4.27
N LEU A 132 21.79 4.12 -3.20
CA LEU A 132 22.12 5.55 -3.12
C LEU A 132 23.03 5.98 -4.27
N GLY A 133 24.04 5.19 -4.59
CA GLY A 133 24.93 5.45 -5.73
C GLY A 133 24.17 5.53 -7.07
N LYS A 134 23.17 4.68 -7.27
CA LYS A 134 22.29 4.76 -8.45
C LYS A 134 21.46 6.06 -8.46
N ALA A 135 20.91 6.46 -7.30
CA ALA A 135 20.15 7.70 -7.20
C ALA A 135 21.03 8.94 -7.42
N MET A 136 22.28 8.92 -6.95
CA MET A 136 23.27 9.97 -7.21
C MET A 136 23.62 10.06 -8.70
N ALA A 137 23.86 8.93 -9.36
CA ALA A 137 24.18 8.86 -10.78
C ALA A 137 23.05 9.39 -11.68
N GLU A 138 21.80 9.20 -11.26
CA GLU A 138 20.61 9.75 -11.95
C GLU A 138 20.25 11.18 -11.48
N ASN A 139 21.05 11.81 -10.61
CA ASN A 139 20.78 13.15 -10.03
C ASN A 139 19.39 13.25 -9.34
N ARG A 140 18.93 12.18 -8.68
CA ARG A 140 17.64 12.09 -8.02
C ARG A 140 17.76 12.45 -6.52
N ASP A 141 17.99 13.73 -6.25
CA ASP A 141 18.09 14.25 -4.88
C ASP A 141 16.81 14.02 -4.06
N ASP A 142 15.65 14.02 -4.72
CA ASP A 142 14.35 13.67 -4.14
C ASP A 142 14.35 12.22 -3.62
N PHE A 143 14.89 11.29 -4.40
CA PHE A 143 15.01 9.89 -3.98
C PHE A 143 16.04 9.72 -2.87
N ILE A 144 17.18 10.41 -2.95
CA ILE A 144 18.22 10.37 -1.92
C ILE A 144 17.65 10.78 -0.56
N LEU A 145 16.94 11.90 -0.49
CA LEU A 145 16.32 12.35 0.75
C LEU A 145 15.28 11.34 1.25
N ALA A 146 14.40 10.83 0.37
CA ALA A 146 13.41 9.84 0.75
C ALA A 146 14.05 8.56 1.31
N LEU A 147 15.12 8.06 0.68
CA LEU A 147 15.87 6.87 1.13
C LEU A 147 16.50 7.07 2.51
N TYR A 148 17.12 8.23 2.75
CA TYR A 148 17.66 8.57 4.08
C TYR A 148 16.55 8.63 5.14
N LEU A 149 15.44 9.30 4.85
CA LEU A 149 14.29 9.38 5.75
C LEU A 149 13.72 8.01 6.08
N GLY A 150 13.63 7.12 5.08
CA GLY A 150 13.16 5.75 5.29
C GLY A 150 14.07 4.95 6.22
N ARG A 151 15.40 5.02 5.98
CA ARG A 151 16.39 4.21 6.70
C ARG A 151 16.78 4.76 8.06
N HIS A 152 16.95 6.07 8.19
CA HIS A 152 17.52 6.71 9.38
C HIS A 152 16.50 7.44 10.26
N ALA A 153 15.28 7.66 9.78
CA ALA A 153 14.19 8.28 10.53
C ALA A 153 12.88 7.46 10.51
N GLY A 154 12.88 6.29 9.89
CA GLY A 154 11.76 5.36 9.89
C GLY A 154 10.48 5.90 9.24
N PHE A 155 10.59 6.78 8.24
CA PHE A 155 9.46 7.35 7.53
C PHE A 155 8.78 6.33 6.62
N ARG A 156 7.46 6.44 6.46
CA ARG A 156 6.75 5.78 5.35
C ARG A 156 6.94 6.59 4.08
N ILE A 157 6.95 5.93 2.92
CA ILE A 157 7.16 6.60 1.64
C ILE A 157 6.25 7.81 1.44
N HIS A 158 4.96 7.71 1.72
CA HIS A 158 4.01 8.82 1.56
C HIS A 158 4.23 9.95 2.57
N GLU A 159 4.89 9.71 3.70
CA GLU A 159 5.26 10.72 4.68
C GLU A 159 6.41 11.59 4.15
N CYS A 160 7.39 10.97 3.46
CA CYS A 160 8.49 11.69 2.81
C CYS A 160 7.96 12.69 1.76
N PHE A 161 7.04 12.24 0.90
CA PHE A 161 6.49 13.05 -0.18
C PHE A 161 5.43 14.10 0.27
N ARG A 162 5.21 14.25 1.56
CA ARG A 162 4.36 15.30 2.14
C ARG A 162 5.15 16.47 2.71
N ILE A 163 6.46 16.36 2.79
CA ILE A 163 7.32 17.41 3.33
C ILE A 163 7.30 18.59 2.35
N ASP A 164 6.77 19.71 2.81
CA ASP A 164 6.78 20.99 2.11
C ASP A 164 7.90 21.90 2.62
N THR A 165 8.06 23.07 1.99
CA THR A 165 9.09 24.04 2.36
C THR A 165 8.95 24.49 3.82
N ALA A 166 7.72 24.70 4.32
CA ALA A 166 7.49 25.12 5.70
C ALA A 166 7.87 24.04 6.72
N ALA A 167 7.59 22.76 6.41
CA ALA A 167 8.01 21.64 7.24
C ALA A 167 9.54 21.47 7.23
N ALA A 168 10.19 21.66 6.09
CA ALA A 168 11.64 21.60 5.97
C ALA A 168 12.34 22.75 6.72
N GLU A 169 11.86 23.99 6.59
CA GLU A 169 12.38 25.14 7.35
C GLU A 169 12.28 24.92 8.86
N ARG A 170 11.15 24.38 9.31
CA ARG A 170 10.95 24.04 10.72
C ARG A 170 11.91 22.95 11.16
N ALA A 171 12.05 21.88 10.35
CA ALA A 171 12.94 20.78 10.65
C ALA A 171 14.41 21.22 10.78
N LEU A 172 14.85 22.20 9.98
CA LEU A 172 16.19 22.76 10.05
C LEU A 172 16.44 23.62 11.30
N ARG A 173 15.38 24.21 11.90
CA ARG A 173 15.47 24.95 13.17
C ARG A 173 15.41 24.04 14.38
N GLU A 174 14.58 23.01 14.33
CA GLU A 174 14.23 22.17 15.48
C GLU A 174 15.01 20.85 15.50
N ASN A 175 15.77 20.54 14.44
CA ASN A 175 16.38 19.22 14.22
C ASN A 175 15.37 18.07 14.35
N ALA A 176 14.12 18.31 13.96
CA ALA A 176 13.04 17.32 14.04
C ALA A 176 11.99 17.55 12.96
N LEU A 177 11.42 16.46 12.44
CA LEU A 177 10.29 16.49 11.51
C LEU A 177 8.99 16.10 12.20
N THR A 178 7.97 16.96 12.06
CA THR A 178 6.61 16.63 12.48
C THR A 178 5.92 15.84 11.38
N VAL A 179 5.46 14.62 11.69
CA VAL A 179 4.86 13.69 10.75
C VAL A 179 3.43 13.39 11.11
N LYS A 180 2.51 13.62 10.18
CA LYS A 180 1.11 13.20 10.28
C LYS A 180 0.95 11.81 9.66
N GLY A 181 0.76 10.80 10.50
CA GLY A 181 0.61 9.41 10.10
C GLY A 181 -0.84 9.00 9.79
N LYS A 182 -1.07 7.68 9.66
CA LYS A 182 -2.41 7.11 9.45
C LYS A 182 -3.32 7.40 10.66
N GLY A 183 -4.55 7.84 10.41
CA GLY A 183 -5.54 8.19 11.45
C GLY A 183 -5.20 9.50 12.18
N ASP A 184 -4.58 10.43 11.46
CA ASP A 184 -4.22 11.79 11.95
C ASP A 184 -3.28 11.83 13.17
N LYS A 185 -2.66 10.70 13.50
CA LYS A 185 -1.68 10.63 14.58
C LYS A 185 -0.44 11.43 14.19
N VAL A 186 -0.14 12.46 14.98
CA VAL A 186 1.06 13.28 14.83
C VAL A 186 2.19 12.69 15.67
N ARG A 187 3.39 12.60 15.09
CA ARG A 187 4.62 12.30 15.82
C ARG A 187 5.73 13.26 15.44
N ILE A 188 6.60 13.54 16.38
CA ILE A 188 7.82 14.30 16.16
C ILE A 188 8.95 13.28 16.04
N VAL A 189 9.74 13.38 14.98
CA VAL A 189 10.87 12.48 14.69
C VAL A 189 12.14 13.30 14.73
N PRO A 190 13.01 13.10 15.72
CA PRO A 190 14.32 13.74 15.76
C PRO A 190 15.14 13.38 14.50
N ILE A 191 15.92 14.32 14.01
CA ILE A 191 16.85 14.12 12.89
C ILE A 191 18.27 14.11 13.47
N GLU A 192 18.82 12.94 13.66
CA GLU A 192 20.17 12.72 14.16
C GLU A 192 21.20 12.65 13.01
N ASP A 193 20.74 12.31 11.82
CA ASP A 193 21.59 12.14 10.65
C ASP A 193 21.76 13.47 9.89
N GLU A 194 22.95 14.04 9.95
CA GLU A 194 23.27 15.31 9.31
C GLU A 194 23.05 15.30 7.78
N ARG A 195 23.13 14.12 7.14
CA ARG A 195 22.88 13.98 5.70
C ARG A 195 21.44 14.33 5.35
N ILE A 196 20.49 14.05 6.24
CA ILE A 196 19.09 14.45 6.07
C ILE A 196 18.97 15.98 6.11
N LEU A 197 19.60 16.63 7.09
CA LEU A 197 19.58 18.09 7.20
C LEU A 197 20.25 18.75 5.99
N MET A 198 21.35 18.20 5.50
CA MET A 198 22.05 18.67 4.31
C MET A 198 21.18 18.55 3.05
N MET A 199 20.49 17.44 2.89
CA MET A 199 19.58 17.24 1.77
C MET A 199 18.34 18.11 1.85
N LEU A 200 17.79 18.35 3.06
CA LEU A 200 16.69 19.29 3.26
C LEU A 200 17.12 20.72 2.85
N ARG A 201 18.31 21.19 3.26
CA ARG A 201 18.85 22.52 2.84
C ARG A 201 18.99 22.60 1.32
N LYS A 202 19.60 21.57 0.70
CA LYS A 202 19.81 21.50 -0.73
C LYS A 202 18.50 21.58 -1.52
N LEU A 203 17.50 20.84 -1.13
CA LEU A 203 16.19 20.81 -1.79
C LEU A 203 15.39 22.10 -1.53
N LEU A 204 15.43 22.60 -0.31
CA LEU A 204 14.75 23.84 0.06
C LEU A 204 15.23 25.04 -0.75
N ALA A 205 16.54 25.12 -1.02
CA ALA A 205 17.14 26.22 -1.79
C ALA A 205 16.64 26.33 -3.24
N ARG A 206 16.04 25.25 -3.78
CA ARG A 206 15.56 25.19 -5.17
C ARG A 206 14.06 24.95 -5.32
N THR A 207 13.34 24.81 -4.18
CA THR A 207 11.89 24.58 -4.16
C THR A 207 11.17 25.88 -3.84
N GLU A 208 10.16 26.23 -4.63
CA GLU A 208 9.33 27.40 -4.38
C GLU A 208 8.55 27.29 -3.08
N ARG A 209 8.34 28.42 -2.41
CA ARG A 209 7.66 28.47 -1.12
C ARG A 209 6.23 27.92 -1.25
N GLY A 210 5.86 27.01 -0.33
CA GLY A 210 4.55 26.35 -0.30
C GLY A 210 4.51 25.03 -1.10
N HIS A 211 5.56 24.72 -1.88
CA HIS A 211 5.64 23.50 -2.65
C HIS A 211 6.26 22.35 -1.85
N LYS A 212 6.05 21.12 -2.30
CA LYS A 212 6.62 19.91 -1.70
C LYS A 212 8.04 19.68 -2.19
N LEU A 213 8.96 19.31 -1.28
CA LEU A 213 10.37 19.15 -1.63
C LEU A 213 10.67 17.99 -2.59
N LEU A 214 9.88 16.90 -2.50
CA LEU A 214 10.13 15.66 -3.24
C LEU A 214 9.16 15.45 -4.41
N VAL A 215 8.31 16.43 -4.70
CA VAL A 215 7.29 16.32 -5.76
C VAL A 215 7.47 17.48 -6.72
N PRO A 216 7.80 17.23 -8.01
CA PRO A 216 7.77 18.26 -9.02
C PRO A 216 6.36 18.88 -9.15
N ASP A 217 6.28 20.17 -9.48
CA ASP A 217 5.02 20.93 -9.45
C ASP A 217 3.96 20.43 -10.44
N ASP A 218 4.40 19.89 -11.56
CA ASP A 218 3.56 19.33 -12.63
C ASP A 218 3.23 17.85 -12.43
N VAL A 219 3.73 17.22 -11.33
CA VAL A 219 3.59 15.77 -11.09
C VAL A 219 2.66 15.52 -9.90
N PRO A 220 1.60 14.71 -10.05
CA PRO A 220 0.82 14.23 -8.93
C PRO A 220 1.67 13.45 -7.92
N THR A 221 1.42 13.65 -6.63
CA THR A 221 2.22 13.02 -5.55
C THR A 221 2.27 11.49 -5.63
N ASP A 222 1.19 10.86 -6.05
CA ASP A 222 1.14 9.39 -6.24
C ASP A 222 2.08 8.94 -7.37
N ARG A 223 2.20 9.70 -8.44
CA ARG A 223 3.17 9.43 -9.52
C ARG A 223 4.61 9.61 -9.05
N ALA A 224 4.90 10.63 -8.27
CA ALA A 224 6.24 10.82 -7.68
C ALA A 224 6.61 9.66 -6.72
N ILE A 225 5.67 9.19 -5.91
CA ILE A 225 5.84 8.00 -5.06
C ILE A 225 6.09 6.76 -5.92
N ASN A 226 5.28 6.53 -6.95
CA ASN A 226 5.43 5.38 -7.84
C ASN A 226 6.76 5.41 -8.58
N ALA A 227 7.27 6.58 -8.94
CA ALA A 227 8.58 6.72 -9.57
C ALA A 227 9.72 6.20 -8.66
N LEU A 228 9.70 6.50 -7.36
CA LEU A 228 10.65 5.93 -6.40
C LEU A 228 10.45 4.41 -6.21
N GLU A 229 9.22 3.94 -6.13
CA GLU A 229 8.95 2.49 -6.02
C GLU A 229 9.45 1.74 -7.27
N LEU A 230 9.23 2.29 -8.46
CA LEU A 230 9.76 1.74 -9.72
C LEU A 230 11.28 1.82 -9.82
N PHE A 231 11.89 2.88 -9.31
CA PHE A 231 13.35 3.01 -9.23
C PHE A 231 13.94 1.90 -8.37
N ILE A 232 13.42 1.66 -7.16
CA ILE A 232 13.85 0.56 -6.31
C ILE A 232 13.61 -0.79 -7.01
N TYR A 233 12.47 -0.98 -7.64
CA TYR A 233 12.14 -2.21 -8.37
C TYR A 233 13.13 -2.51 -9.49
N ARG A 234 13.53 -1.48 -10.26
CA ARG A 234 14.48 -1.59 -11.37
C ARG A 234 15.84 -2.07 -10.89
N TYR A 235 16.33 -1.50 -9.81
CA TYR A 235 17.69 -1.74 -9.34
C TYR A 235 17.82 -2.82 -8.27
N ARG A 236 16.72 -3.29 -7.66
CA ARG A 236 16.76 -4.18 -6.49
C ARG A 236 17.62 -5.42 -6.69
N ASN A 237 17.55 -6.07 -7.86
CA ASN A 237 18.33 -7.30 -8.12
C ASN A 237 19.83 -7.01 -8.29
N GLU A 238 20.19 -5.84 -8.82
CA GLU A 238 21.57 -5.41 -9.00
C GLU A 238 22.22 -4.98 -7.68
N VAL A 239 21.42 -4.37 -6.79
CA VAL A 239 21.94 -3.86 -5.52
C VAL A 239 21.81 -4.84 -4.36
N SER A 240 21.11 -5.96 -4.50
CA SER A 240 21.01 -7.01 -3.49
C SER A 240 22.38 -7.63 -3.19
N ASP A 241 22.56 -8.08 -1.96
CA ASP A 241 23.72 -8.87 -1.59
C ASP A 241 23.66 -10.24 -2.29
N GLU A 242 24.81 -10.78 -2.63
CA GLU A 242 24.92 -12.08 -3.28
C GLU A 242 24.26 -13.18 -2.43
N GLY A 243 23.44 -14.03 -3.05
CA GLY A 243 22.70 -15.10 -2.37
C GLY A 243 21.53 -14.61 -1.50
N SER A 244 21.20 -13.32 -1.50
CA SER A 244 20.07 -12.80 -0.74
C SER A 244 18.74 -13.08 -1.46
N ASP A 245 17.78 -13.66 -0.74
CA ASP A 245 16.39 -13.86 -1.18
C ASP A 245 15.46 -12.70 -0.78
N ARG A 246 16.02 -11.64 -0.17
CA ARG A 246 15.25 -10.49 0.33
C ARG A 246 14.66 -9.69 -0.81
N CYS A 247 13.36 -9.40 -0.72
CA CYS A 247 12.70 -8.49 -1.65
C CYS A 247 12.87 -7.04 -1.17
N LEU A 248 13.84 -6.33 -1.73
CA LEU A 248 14.13 -4.95 -1.36
C LEU A 248 12.99 -4.01 -1.79
N THR A 249 12.43 -3.30 -0.81
CA THR A 249 11.33 -2.33 -1.00
C THR A 249 11.57 -1.11 -0.12
N PHE A 250 10.92 0.02 -0.42
CA PHE A 250 11.01 1.19 0.48
C PHE A 250 10.57 0.87 1.91
N HIS A 251 9.54 0.04 2.07
CA HIS A 251 9.07 -0.37 3.40
C HIS A 251 10.13 -1.15 4.19
N GLY A 252 11.00 -1.87 3.50
CA GLY A 252 12.15 -2.56 4.10
C GLY A 252 13.13 -1.64 4.81
N LEU A 253 13.34 -0.41 4.30
CA LEU A 253 14.18 0.59 4.97
C LEU A 253 13.64 0.95 6.37
N ARG A 254 12.32 1.09 6.49
CA ARG A 254 11.69 1.32 7.78
C ARG A 254 11.80 0.11 8.72
N HIS A 255 11.79 -1.12 8.21
CA HIS A 255 12.09 -2.31 9.00
C HIS A 255 13.52 -2.27 9.53
N THR A 256 14.48 -1.87 8.69
CA THR A 256 15.88 -1.69 9.10
C THR A 256 15.98 -0.68 10.25
N PHE A 257 15.32 0.47 10.14
CA PHE A 257 15.26 1.47 11.21
C PHE A 257 14.69 0.88 12.50
N ALA A 258 13.57 0.18 12.43
CA ALA A 258 12.92 -0.39 13.61
C ALA A 258 13.82 -1.43 14.32
N VAL A 259 14.51 -2.28 13.56
CA VAL A 259 15.45 -3.26 14.13
C VAL A 259 16.67 -2.59 14.77
N ALA A 260 17.19 -1.51 14.17
CA ALA A 260 18.31 -0.76 14.72
C ALA A 260 17.95 0.00 16.01
N SER A 261 16.69 0.44 16.16
CA SER A 261 16.21 1.19 17.34
C SER A 261 15.90 0.30 18.55
N ILE A 262 15.94 -1.03 18.41
CA ILE A 262 15.68 -2.00 19.51
C ILE A 262 17.00 -2.48 20.14
N LYS A 263 18.13 -2.27 19.46
CA LYS A 263 19.48 -2.55 19.96
C LYS A 263 20.03 -1.37 20.75
#